data_c7d614adc34fdec124078709c560be98
#
_entry.id   c7d614adc34fdec124078709c560be98
#
_cell.length_a   1.000
_cell.length_b   1.000
_cell.length_c   1.000
_cell.angle_alpha   90.00
_cell.angle_beta   90.00
_cell.angle_gamma   90.00
#
_symmetry.space_group_name_H-M   'P 1'
#
loop_
_entity.id
_entity.type
_entity.pdbx_description
1 polymer ?
#
loop_
_entity_poly.entity_id
_entity_poly.type
_entity_poly.pdbx_seq_one_letter_code
_entity_poly.pdbx_strand_id
1 'polypeptide(L)' 'MKYYLYVIELDKSVGKFPKFRSKNPNFLFGSSCFYVGQSAKIPLLRFKQHKEGYKSNSYVKRFGIRLIPEFYEKYNPI' A
#
# COMPACT_ATOMS: atom_id res chain seq x y z
N MET A 1 -15.09 9.62 14.74
CA MET A 1 -14.08 8.57 14.52
C MET A 1 -13.00 9.09 13.57
N LYS A 2 -11.74 8.83 13.90
CA LYS A 2 -10.63 9.28 13.05
C LYS A 2 -10.17 8.18 12.14
N TYR A 3 -9.82 8.55 10.91
CA TYR A 3 -9.22 7.64 9.94
C TYR A 3 -7.87 8.16 9.51
N TYR A 4 -7.05 7.27 9.03
CA TYR A 4 -5.69 7.59 8.58
C TYR A 4 -5.51 7.08 7.16
N LEU A 5 -5.03 7.97 6.30
CA LEU A 5 -4.60 7.64 4.95
C LEU A 5 -3.17 7.10 5.03
N TYR A 6 -2.84 6.11 4.23
CA TYR A 6 -1.47 5.60 4.17
C TYR A 6 -1.13 5.14 2.76
N VAL A 7 0.16 5.19 2.46
CA VAL A 7 0.70 4.73 1.19
C VAL A 7 1.86 3.78 1.49
N ILE A 8 1.84 2.62 0.86
CA ILE A 8 2.88 1.59 1.01
C ILE A 8 3.57 1.41 -0.33
N GLU A 9 4.89 1.45 -0.32
CA GLU A 9 5.69 1.12 -1.49
C GLU A 9 5.68 -0.40 -1.68
N LEU A 10 5.43 -0.84 -2.92
CA LEU A 10 5.44 -2.25 -3.29
C LEU A 10 6.68 -2.55 -4.12
N ASP A 11 7.20 -3.78 -3.99
CA ASP A 11 8.28 -4.24 -4.85
C ASP A 11 7.80 -4.23 -6.30
N LYS A 12 8.67 -3.77 -7.20
CA LYS A 12 8.33 -3.61 -8.62
C LYS A 12 7.93 -4.93 -9.30
N SER A 13 8.33 -6.07 -8.74
CA SER A 13 7.96 -7.38 -9.27
C SER A 13 6.46 -7.64 -9.24
N VAL A 14 5.69 -6.87 -8.45
CA VAL A 14 4.23 -6.99 -8.46
C VAL A 14 3.65 -6.71 -9.85
N GLY A 15 4.34 -5.91 -10.66
CA GLY A 15 3.92 -5.59 -12.02
C GLY A 15 3.94 -6.77 -12.97
N LYS A 16 4.55 -7.90 -12.59
CA LYS A 16 4.54 -9.12 -13.41
C LYS A 16 3.19 -9.84 -13.38
N PHE A 17 2.32 -9.49 -12.43
CA PHE A 17 1.05 -10.18 -12.25
C PHE A 17 -0.03 -9.53 -13.12
N PRO A 18 -0.70 -10.32 -14.00
CA PRO A 18 -1.73 -9.78 -14.90
C PRO A 18 -2.88 -9.08 -14.15
N LYS A 19 -3.28 -9.60 -12.99
CA LYS A 19 -4.35 -8.98 -12.21
C LYS A 19 -3.96 -7.59 -11.70
N PHE A 20 -2.70 -7.41 -11.33
CA PHE A 20 -2.22 -6.10 -10.90
C PHE A 20 -2.25 -5.12 -12.07
N ARG A 21 -1.74 -5.53 -13.23
CA ARG A 21 -1.73 -4.68 -14.43
C ARG A 21 -3.15 -4.33 -14.89
N SER A 22 -4.08 -5.28 -14.76
CA SER A 22 -5.48 -5.06 -15.12
C SER A 22 -6.10 -3.92 -14.32
N LYS A 23 -5.76 -3.83 -13.03
CA LYS A 23 -6.26 -2.78 -12.14
C LYS A 23 -5.47 -1.48 -12.27
N ASN A 24 -4.34 -1.50 -12.97
CA ASN A 24 -3.45 -0.36 -13.13
C ASN A 24 -3.07 -0.23 -14.61
N PRO A 25 -4.03 0.16 -15.46
CA PRO A 25 -3.84 0.13 -16.92
C PRO A 25 -2.71 1.03 -17.44
N ASN A 26 -2.31 2.02 -16.65
CA ASN A 26 -1.21 2.91 -17.04
C ASN A 26 0.14 2.47 -16.48
N PHE A 27 0.20 1.27 -15.90
CA PHE A 27 1.44 0.74 -15.35
C PHE A 27 2.48 0.51 -16.45
N LEU A 28 3.71 0.96 -16.18
CA LEU A 28 4.87 0.70 -17.04
C LEU A 28 5.87 -0.13 -16.25
N PHE A 29 6.45 -1.16 -16.89
CA PHE A 29 7.46 -2.00 -16.24
C PHE A 29 8.63 -1.14 -15.76
N GLY A 30 9.10 -1.41 -14.54
CA GLY A 30 10.15 -0.63 -13.90
C GLY A 30 9.64 0.60 -13.15
N SER A 31 8.36 0.93 -13.26
CA SER A 31 7.76 2.03 -12.52
C SER A 31 7.61 1.69 -11.04
N SER A 32 7.62 2.73 -10.21
CA SER A 32 7.29 2.57 -8.79
C SER A 32 5.84 2.12 -8.62
N CYS A 33 5.63 1.22 -7.67
CA CYS A 33 4.30 0.66 -7.39
C CYS A 33 3.89 1.02 -5.96
N PHE A 34 2.64 1.45 -5.78
CA PHE A 34 2.14 1.88 -4.48
C PHE A 34 0.79 1.27 -4.18
N TYR A 35 0.52 1.06 -2.90
CA TYR A 35 -0.81 0.73 -2.40
C TYR A 35 -1.29 1.87 -1.52
N VAL A 36 -2.48 2.40 -1.82
CA VAL A 36 -3.09 3.48 -1.04
C VAL A 36 -4.26 2.90 -0.25
N GLY A 37 -4.27 3.16 1.05
CA GLY A 37 -5.31 2.64 1.91
C GLY A 37 -5.79 3.65 2.93
N GLN A 38 -6.85 3.26 3.64
CA GLN A 38 -7.44 4.06 4.71
C GLN A 38 -7.84 3.12 5.84
N SER A 39 -7.59 3.54 7.09
CA SER A 39 -7.86 2.69 8.25
C SER A 39 -8.15 3.53 9.48
N ALA A 40 -8.91 2.98 10.41
CA ALA A 40 -9.08 3.54 11.75
C ALA A 40 -7.82 3.34 12.60
N LYS A 41 -6.90 2.50 12.16
CA LYS A 41 -5.62 2.27 12.83
C LYS A 41 -4.58 3.22 12.26
N ILE A 42 -3.59 3.62 13.10
CA ILE A 42 -2.47 4.43 12.60
C ILE A 42 -1.72 3.66 11.52
N PRO A 43 -1.08 4.37 10.55
CA PRO A 43 -0.44 3.70 9.41
C PRO A 43 0.56 2.63 9.78
N LEU A 44 1.41 2.88 10.77
CA LEU A 44 2.44 1.92 11.19
C LEU A 44 1.81 0.60 11.67
N LEU A 45 0.76 0.69 12.47
CA LEU A 45 0.07 -0.50 12.98
C LEU A 45 -0.61 -1.25 11.82
N ARG A 46 -1.27 -0.52 10.91
CA ARG A 46 -1.95 -1.15 9.79
C ARG A 46 -0.97 -1.82 8.83
N PHE A 47 0.18 -1.19 8.59
CA PHE A 47 1.24 -1.80 7.78
C PHE A 47 1.71 -3.12 8.40
N LYS A 48 1.93 -3.14 9.72
CA LYS A 48 2.31 -4.36 10.43
C LYS A 48 1.25 -5.45 10.26
N GLN A 49 -0.03 -5.10 10.39
CA GLN A 49 -1.13 -6.05 10.22
C GLN A 49 -1.15 -6.61 8.80
N HIS A 50 -0.91 -5.79 7.78
CA HIS A 50 -0.82 -6.25 6.40
C HIS A 50 0.30 -7.28 6.25
N LYS A 51 1.47 -7.01 6.80
CA LYS A 51 2.63 -7.90 6.68
C LYS A 51 2.41 -9.21 7.44
N GLU A 52 1.64 -9.18 8.52
CA GLU A 52 1.28 -10.37 9.29
C GLU A 52 0.13 -11.15 8.65
N GLY A 53 -0.55 -10.56 7.67
CA GLY A 53 -1.66 -11.20 6.97
C GLY A 53 -3.03 -10.96 7.58
N TYR A 54 -3.15 -10.11 8.61
CA TYR A 54 -4.43 -9.81 9.24
C TYR A 54 -5.26 -8.89 8.35
N LYS A 55 -6.36 -9.41 7.81
CA LYS A 55 -7.25 -8.68 6.89
C LYS A 55 -6.45 -7.90 5.84
N SER A 56 -5.40 -8.55 5.30
CA SER A 56 -4.44 -7.89 4.46
C SER A 56 -4.81 -7.98 2.98
N ASN A 57 -4.33 -7.01 2.21
CA ASN A 57 -4.27 -7.13 0.77
C ASN A 57 -3.09 -8.07 0.42
N SER A 58 -3.32 -9.03 -0.46
CA SER A 58 -2.31 -10.03 -0.80
C SER A 58 -1.05 -9.41 -1.42
N TYR A 59 -1.20 -8.34 -2.21
CA TYR A 59 -0.05 -7.66 -2.80
C TYR A 59 0.78 -6.98 -1.72
N VAL A 60 0.14 -6.35 -0.74
CA VAL A 60 0.86 -5.69 0.35
C VAL A 60 1.59 -6.71 1.21
N LYS A 61 0.95 -7.84 1.52
CA LYS A 61 1.59 -8.89 2.32
C LYS A 61 2.85 -9.42 1.64
N ARG A 62 2.80 -9.68 0.33
CA ARG A 62 3.91 -10.25 -0.42
C ARG A 62 4.95 -9.23 -0.85
N PHE A 63 4.50 -8.05 -1.28
CA PHE A 63 5.36 -7.08 -1.96
C PHE A 63 5.52 -5.76 -1.22
N GLY A 64 4.84 -5.56 -0.08
CA GLY A 64 4.98 -4.34 0.70
C GLY A 64 6.38 -4.19 1.26
N ILE A 65 7.01 -3.04 0.98
CA ILE A 65 8.38 -2.74 1.39
C ILE A 65 8.38 -1.82 2.61
N ARG A 66 7.71 -0.65 2.48
CA ARG A 66 7.70 0.35 3.53
C ARG A 66 6.54 1.33 3.35
N LEU A 67 6.18 2.01 4.44
CA LEU A 67 5.30 3.16 4.37
C LEU A 67 6.07 4.34 3.76
N ILE A 68 5.34 5.25 3.12
CA ILE A 68 5.90 6.48 2.55
C ILE A 68 5.20 7.68 3.20
N PRO A 69 5.60 8.05 4.43
CA PRO A 69 4.91 9.11 5.20
C PRO A 69 4.86 10.44 4.49
N GLU A 70 5.89 10.77 3.69
CA GLU A 70 5.96 12.01 2.95
C GLU A 70 4.79 12.23 2.00
N PHE A 71 4.07 11.15 1.63
CA PHE A 71 2.92 11.25 0.73
C PHE A 71 1.60 11.52 1.46
N TYR A 72 1.51 11.25 2.76
CA TYR A 72 0.20 11.30 3.43
C TYR A 72 0.21 11.94 4.81
N GLU A 73 1.37 12.09 5.44
CA GLU A 73 1.45 12.47 6.85
C GLU A 73 0.75 13.79 7.15
N LYS A 74 0.89 14.77 6.26
CA LYS A 74 0.30 16.09 6.45
C LYS A 74 -1.23 16.11 6.34
N TYR A 75 -1.82 15.05 5.78
CA TYR A 75 -3.28 14.95 5.63
C TYR A 75 -3.94 14.21 6.79
N ASN A 76 -3.17 13.56 7.65
CA ASN A 76 -3.71 12.73 8.71
C ASN A 76 -3.84 13.47 10.02
N PRO A 77 -4.84 13.11 10.84
CA PRO A 77 -5.96 12.22 10.52
C PRO A 77 -6.98 12.90 9.60
N ILE A 78 -7.72 12.09 8.88
CA ILE A 78 -8.76 12.56 7.97
C ILE A 78 -10.15 12.28 8.52
#